data_74c407035f1c34f32214a2751f95cc93
#
_entry.id   74c407035f1c34f32214a2751f95cc93
#
_cell.length_a   1.000
_cell.length_b   1.000
_cell.length_c   1.000
_cell.angle_alpha   90.00
_cell.angle_beta   90.00
_cell.angle_gamma   90.00
#
_symmetry.space_group_name_H-M   'P 1'
#
loop_
_entity.id
_entity.type
_entity.pdbx_description
1 polymer ?
#
loop_
_entity_poly.entity_id
_entity_poly.type
_entity_poly.pdbx_seq_one_letter_code
_entity_poly.pdbx_strand_id
1 'polypeptide(L)'
;QLVVVTSSGTDTLAAEADVYTDRSTFQGYGDAGTLRIDDDAVTLVRFGLDAYAGQAITSATLRLYKLEDYGGATRDIGVYRANQGLDRPLTPPVQGLAAAYPSDDGIAAHPSVLLFADFEDPAFGDAWSVVDHAEHLELVDATEGNGFHELDGQALRVEVGAGDNYGGSLRFRYGDETGSEPDEAWFRYHLLLGDDWLPTDGGKLPGFAGTYGVAGWGGRAVDGTDGWSARGTYKVPVAEGDNPLAGHTSIGSYVYHADMQTSYGDIDLWVDGCAGVLEKGRWYTIETHIRLNTPGVNDGLLEGWVDGRLAYQRTDWRWRDVSTLAVEEVWMNVYHGGTATPPSDLHLYIDNVVIATERIGPMGR
;
A
#
# COMPACT_ATOMS: atom_id res chain seq x y z
N GLN A 1 26.31 18.63 -2.68
CA GLN A 1 27.06 19.13 -1.53
C GLN A 1 26.12 19.69 -0.47
N LEU A 2 26.44 19.50 0.80
CA LEU A 2 25.74 20.13 1.91
C LEU A 2 26.66 21.17 2.55
N VAL A 3 26.22 22.41 2.62
CA VAL A 3 26.91 23.49 3.31
C VAL A 3 26.32 23.65 4.70
N VAL A 4 27.11 23.42 5.74
CA VAL A 4 26.69 23.49 7.15
C VAL A 4 27.37 24.71 7.79
N VAL A 5 26.57 25.56 8.45
CA VAL A 5 27.06 26.72 9.20
C VAL A 5 26.77 26.52 10.66
N THR A 6 27.83 26.64 11.47
CA THR A 6 27.77 26.61 12.93
C THR A 6 28.34 27.89 13.50
N SER A 7 28.33 28.06 14.81
CA SER A 7 29.02 29.16 15.49
C SER A 7 30.55 29.14 15.33
N SER A 8 31.11 27.97 14.97
CA SER A 8 32.56 27.76 14.80
C SER A 8 33.02 27.95 13.35
N GLY A 9 32.11 27.99 12.36
CA GLY A 9 32.50 28.17 10.96
C GLY A 9 31.48 27.60 9.96
N THR A 10 31.95 27.52 8.72
CA THR A 10 31.20 26.98 7.59
C THR A 10 31.97 25.84 6.96
N ASP A 11 31.31 24.68 6.87
CA ASP A 11 31.89 23.49 6.23
C ASP A 11 31.06 23.13 4.97
N THR A 12 31.74 22.52 4.01
CA THR A 12 31.11 21.97 2.80
C THR A 12 31.35 20.47 2.74
N LEU A 13 30.28 19.70 2.86
CA LEU A 13 30.33 18.23 2.87
C LEU A 13 30.01 17.69 1.47
N ALA A 14 30.80 16.73 1.03
CA ALA A 14 30.42 15.86 -0.08
C ALA A 14 29.37 14.85 0.39
N ALA A 15 28.58 14.32 -0.53
CA ALA A 15 27.77 13.15 -0.23
C ALA A 15 28.69 11.95 0.05
N GLU A 16 28.34 11.17 1.07
CA GLU A 16 29.00 9.89 1.37
C GLU A 16 28.44 8.76 0.54
N ALA A 17 27.15 8.86 0.23
CA ALA A 17 26.45 7.95 -0.66
C ALA A 17 25.29 8.71 -1.31
N ASP A 18 24.96 8.32 -2.52
CA ASP A 18 23.78 8.78 -3.23
C ASP A 18 23.22 7.66 -4.13
N VAL A 19 21.92 7.75 -4.41
CA VAL A 19 21.20 6.85 -5.30
C VAL A 19 19.95 7.55 -5.78
N TYR A 20 19.53 7.32 -6.99
CA TYR A 20 18.14 7.57 -7.36
C TYR A 20 17.42 6.25 -7.58
N THR A 21 16.13 6.23 -7.28
CA THR A 21 15.25 5.09 -7.50
C THR A 21 14.18 5.49 -8.50
N ASP A 22 13.88 4.62 -9.42
CA ASP A 22 12.71 4.75 -10.28
C ASP A 22 11.48 4.26 -9.51
N ARG A 23 10.46 5.11 -9.38
CA ARG A 23 9.23 4.79 -8.63
C ARG A 23 8.44 3.64 -9.23
N SER A 24 8.57 3.42 -10.53
CA SER A 24 7.83 2.36 -11.23
C SER A 24 8.45 0.98 -11.02
N THR A 25 9.75 0.91 -10.81
CA THR A 25 10.51 -0.34 -10.69
C THR A 25 11.18 -0.54 -9.34
N PHE A 26 11.28 0.50 -8.52
CA PHE A 26 12.08 0.53 -7.27
C PHE A 26 13.55 0.12 -7.47
N GLN A 27 14.02 0.15 -8.71
CA GLN A 27 15.41 -0.11 -9.01
C GLN A 27 16.26 1.07 -8.53
N GLY A 28 17.26 0.77 -7.71
CA GLY A 28 18.27 1.73 -7.29
C GLY A 28 19.37 1.85 -8.34
N TYR A 29 19.85 3.08 -8.58
CA TYR A 29 20.91 3.40 -9.53
C TYR A 29 22.07 4.09 -8.78
N GLY A 30 22.68 3.38 -7.83
CA GLY A 30 23.76 3.91 -6.99
C GLY A 30 25.08 4.17 -7.73
N ASP A 31 25.31 3.46 -8.85
CA ASP A 31 26.50 3.61 -9.68
C ASP A 31 26.32 4.61 -10.84
N ALA A 32 25.16 5.27 -10.91
CA ALA A 32 24.91 6.27 -11.94
C ALA A 32 25.78 7.51 -11.70
N GLY A 33 26.43 8.00 -12.75
CA GLY A 33 27.24 9.22 -12.68
C GLY A 33 26.43 10.51 -12.47
N THR A 34 25.11 10.40 -12.48
CA THR A 34 24.15 11.52 -12.29
C THR A 34 22.97 11.06 -11.47
N LEU A 35 22.37 11.98 -10.72
CA LEU A 35 21.12 11.75 -10.01
C LEU A 35 19.94 12.26 -10.86
N ARG A 36 18.85 11.53 -10.86
CA ARG A 36 17.63 11.86 -11.58
C ARG A 36 16.57 12.40 -10.61
N ILE A 37 15.97 13.53 -10.96
CA ILE A 37 14.86 14.13 -10.21
C ILE A 37 13.76 14.44 -11.23
N ASP A 38 12.69 13.69 -11.19
CA ASP A 38 11.48 13.88 -12.01
C ASP A 38 10.26 13.24 -11.32
N ASP A 39 9.15 13.17 -12.04
CA ASP A 39 7.89 12.66 -11.50
C ASP A 39 7.97 11.15 -11.16
N ASP A 40 8.89 10.41 -11.80
CA ASP A 40 9.07 8.97 -11.66
C ASP A 40 10.32 8.58 -10.85
N ALA A 41 11.12 9.53 -10.38
CA ALA A 41 12.35 9.23 -9.67
C ALA A 41 12.47 9.96 -8.33
N VAL A 42 12.92 9.24 -7.32
CA VAL A 42 13.33 9.79 -6.02
C VAL A 42 14.83 9.67 -5.89
N THR A 43 15.49 10.76 -5.54
CA THR A 43 16.91 10.78 -5.25
C THR A 43 17.13 10.83 -3.75
N LEU A 44 17.95 9.89 -3.24
CA LEU A 44 18.41 9.84 -1.85
C LEU A 44 19.88 10.24 -1.80
N VAL A 45 20.24 11.12 -0.88
CA VAL A 45 21.62 11.56 -0.67
C VAL A 45 21.94 11.53 0.81
N ARG A 46 23.04 10.87 1.19
CA ARG A 46 23.48 10.79 2.56
C ARG A 46 24.72 11.67 2.78
N PHE A 47 24.72 12.38 3.91
CA PHE A 47 25.86 13.16 4.40
C PHE A 47 26.22 12.70 5.80
N GLY A 48 27.53 12.55 6.08
CA GLY A 48 28.05 12.29 7.42
C GLY A 48 27.95 13.54 8.31
N LEU A 49 27.12 13.48 9.32
CA LEU A 49 26.87 14.61 10.24
C LEU A 49 27.38 14.35 11.67
N ASP A 50 28.09 13.26 11.92
CA ASP A 50 28.57 12.87 13.25
C ASP A 50 29.46 13.94 13.91
N ALA A 51 30.25 14.67 13.10
CA ALA A 51 31.09 15.77 13.58
C ALA A 51 30.27 16.95 14.16
N TYR A 52 28.97 17.01 13.88
CA TYR A 52 28.10 18.09 14.36
C TYR A 52 27.20 17.65 15.52
N ALA A 53 27.37 16.44 16.04
CA ALA A 53 26.61 15.94 17.16
C ALA A 53 26.77 16.87 18.39
N GLY A 54 25.63 17.37 18.90
CA GLY A 54 25.61 18.31 20.01
C GLY A 54 25.97 19.77 19.67
N GLN A 55 26.27 20.10 18.43
CA GLN A 55 26.51 21.48 17.99
C GLN A 55 25.21 22.16 17.53
N ALA A 56 25.13 23.48 17.78
CA ALA A 56 24.05 24.28 17.22
C ALA A 56 24.34 24.59 15.75
N ILE A 57 23.51 24.06 14.85
CA ILE A 57 23.58 24.37 13.42
C ILE A 57 22.75 25.61 13.15
N THR A 58 23.37 26.65 12.62
CA THR A 58 22.71 27.91 12.26
C THR A 58 21.99 27.80 10.94
N SER A 59 22.60 27.11 9.97
CA SER A 59 21.95 26.79 8.69
C SER A 59 22.58 25.54 8.06
N ALA A 60 21.77 24.86 7.23
CA ALA A 60 22.24 23.78 6.37
C ALA A 60 21.65 24.00 4.97
N THR A 61 22.50 24.11 3.96
CA THR A 61 22.10 24.39 2.58
C THR A 61 22.51 23.25 1.67
N LEU A 62 21.54 22.57 1.07
CA LEU A 62 21.79 21.57 0.03
C LEU A 62 22.05 22.29 -1.31
N ARG A 63 23.18 21.99 -1.93
CA ARG A 63 23.55 22.49 -3.26
C ARG A 63 23.51 21.35 -4.25
N LEU A 64 22.62 21.44 -5.22
CA LEU A 64 22.50 20.54 -6.35
C LEU A 64 23.11 21.21 -7.59
N TYR A 65 23.79 20.42 -8.41
CA TYR A 65 24.35 20.87 -9.67
C TYR A 65 23.54 20.29 -10.82
N LYS A 66 22.87 21.14 -11.61
CA LYS A 66 22.09 20.71 -12.75
C LYS A 66 23.03 20.48 -13.94
N LEU A 67 23.10 19.25 -14.44
CA LEU A 67 23.89 18.88 -15.59
C LEU A 67 23.13 18.98 -16.89
N GLU A 68 21.88 18.53 -16.92
CA GLU A 68 21.06 18.46 -18.12
C GLU A 68 19.61 18.85 -17.81
N ASP A 69 18.91 19.32 -18.84
CA ASP A 69 17.51 19.72 -18.76
C ASP A 69 16.73 19.14 -19.94
N TYR A 70 15.96 18.11 -19.66
CA TYR A 70 15.13 17.45 -20.65
C TYR A 70 13.70 18.01 -20.64
N GLY A 71 13.48 19.27 -20.99
CA GLY A 71 12.12 19.72 -21.16
C GLY A 71 11.77 21.16 -20.81
N GLY A 72 12.70 21.96 -20.31
CA GLY A 72 12.51 23.42 -20.14
C GLY A 72 11.40 23.87 -19.20
N ALA A 73 10.71 22.96 -18.51
CA ALA A 73 9.67 23.30 -17.54
C ALA A 73 10.29 23.64 -16.17
N THR A 74 9.75 24.66 -15.51
CA THR A 74 10.04 24.90 -14.09
C THR A 74 9.36 23.80 -13.27
N ARG A 75 10.11 23.16 -12.37
CA ARG A 75 9.59 22.14 -11.46
C ARG A 75 9.87 22.52 -10.02
N ASP A 76 8.92 22.26 -9.16
CA ASP A 76 9.11 22.35 -7.72
C ASP A 76 9.82 21.09 -7.24
N ILE A 77 10.94 21.26 -6.53
CA ILE A 77 11.72 20.17 -5.95
C ILE A 77 11.50 20.20 -4.45
N GLY A 78 10.82 19.19 -3.92
CA GLY A 78 10.71 18.96 -2.49
C GLY A 78 11.98 18.32 -1.94
N VAL A 79 12.51 18.85 -0.85
CA VAL A 79 13.61 18.25 -0.11
C VAL A 79 13.07 17.76 1.23
N TYR A 80 13.16 16.47 1.46
CA TYR A 80 12.63 15.82 2.64
C TYR A 80 13.78 15.12 3.40
N ARG A 81 13.61 15.00 4.71
CA ARG A 81 14.51 14.17 5.49
C ARG A 81 14.20 12.69 5.19
N ALA A 82 15.16 11.96 4.65
CA ALA A 82 15.09 10.52 4.61
C ALA A 82 15.39 9.96 6.01
N ASN A 83 14.57 9.06 6.49
CA ASN A 83 14.86 8.36 7.73
C ASN A 83 15.79 7.20 7.48
N GLN A 84 16.78 7.10 8.36
CA GLN A 84 17.64 5.95 8.39
C GLN A 84 16.93 4.81 9.11
N GLY A 85 16.81 3.69 8.39
CA GLY A 85 16.24 2.44 8.89
C GLY A 85 14.74 2.35 8.65
N LEU A 86 14.33 1.23 8.09
CA LEU A 86 12.93 0.80 7.95
C LEU A 86 12.23 0.69 9.32
N ASP A 87 13.01 0.64 10.41
CA ASP A 87 12.57 0.37 11.77
C ASP A 87 12.18 1.62 12.57
N ARG A 88 12.22 2.81 12.00
CA ARG A 88 11.94 4.00 12.79
C ARG A 88 10.68 4.72 12.34
N PRO A 89 9.63 4.75 13.21
CA PRO A 89 8.44 5.53 12.94
C PRO A 89 8.79 7.01 12.81
N LEU A 90 8.47 7.59 11.67
CA LEU A 90 8.61 9.03 11.40
C LEU A 90 7.65 9.86 12.23
N THR A 91 6.46 9.33 12.35
CA THR A 91 5.39 9.83 13.22
C THR A 91 4.88 8.67 14.05
N PRO A 92 4.43 8.91 15.29
CA PRO A 92 3.68 7.90 16.01
C PRO A 92 2.55 7.37 15.13
N PRO A 93 2.24 6.06 15.18
CA PRO A 93 1.07 5.54 14.51
C PRO A 93 -0.16 6.34 14.91
N VAL A 94 -0.96 6.74 13.93
CA VAL A 94 -2.22 7.43 14.23
C VAL A 94 -3.21 6.39 14.71
N GLN A 95 -3.70 6.56 15.91
CA GLN A 95 -4.66 5.66 16.54
C GLN A 95 -6.04 5.79 15.87
N GLY A 96 -6.84 4.75 15.96
CA GLY A 96 -8.24 4.69 15.56
C GLY A 96 -9.06 3.95 16.61
N LEU A 97 -10.23 3.46 16.24
CA LEU A 97 -11.14 2.74 17.17
C LEU A 97 -10.49 1.50 17.80
N ALA A 98 -9.61 0.81 17.05
CA ALA A 98 -8.90 -0.39 17.54
C ALA A 98 -8.01 -0.13 18.77
N ALA A 99 -7.63 1.12 19.03
CA ALA A 99 -6.86 1.46 20.24
C ALA A 99 -7.60 1.16 21.56
N ALA A 100 -8.92 1.07 21.51
CA ALA A 100 -9.76 0.70 22.66
C ALA A 100 -9.96 -0.82 22.81
N TYR A 101 -9.48 -1.61 21.87
CA TYR A 101 -9.68 -3.05 21.76
C TYR A 101 -8.33 -3.78 21.61
N PRO A 102 -7.59 -4.06 22.71
CA PRO A 102 -6.34 -4.81 22.65
C PRO A 102 -6.55 -6.14 21.92
N SER A 103 -5.65 -6.48 21.02
CA SER A 103 -5.78 -7.66 20.11
C SER A 103 -7.09 -7.70 19.33
N ASP A 104 -7.74 -6.56 19.12
CA ASP A 104 -9.09 -6.44 18.54
C ASP A 104 -10.21 -7.14 19.34
N ASP A 105 -9.94 -7.60 20.54
CA ASP A 105 -10.91 -8.28 21.42
C ASP A 105 -12.17 -7.42 21.63
N GLY A 106 -13.31 -7.92 21.15
CA GLY A 106 -14.60 -7.25 21.28
C GLY A 106 -14.83 -6.08 20.28
N ILE A 107 -13.94 -5.85 19.31
CA ILE A 107 -14.05 -4.78 18.31
C ILE A 107 -15.34 -4.91 17.47
N ALA A 108 -15.82 -6.14 17.26
CA ALA A 108 -17.08 -6.41 16.55
C ALA A 108 -18.31 -5.77 17.21
N ALA A 109 -18.24 -5.46 18.52
CA ALA A 109 -19.33 -4.83 19.24
C ALA A 109 -19.35 -3.29 19.07
N HIS A 110 -18.34 -2.69 18.45
CA HIS A 110 -18.31 -1.25 18.21
C HIS A 110 -19.35 -0.88 17.13
N PRO A 111 -20.20 0.14 17.36
CA PRO A 111 -21.29 0.47 16.43
C PRO A 111 -20.85 0.90 15.04
N SER A 112 -19.62 1.36 14.87
CA SER A 112 -19.04 1.71 13.57
C SER A 112 -18.44 0.52 12.81
N VAL A 113 -18.31 -0.66 13.45
CA VAL A 113 -17.78 -1.88 12.80
C VAL A 113 -18.91 -2.59 12.10
N LEU A 114 -18.74 -2.85 10.82
CA LEU A 114 -19.70 -3.55 9.96
C LEU A 114 -19.32 -5.03 9.79
N LEU A 115 -18.03 -5.32 9.78
CA LEU A 115 -17.48 -6.67 9.73
C LEU A 115 -16.22 -6.75 10.58
N PHE A 116 -16.09 -7.81 11.36
CA PHE A 116 -14.84 -8.30 11.92
C PHE A 116 -14.70 -9.78 11.59
N ALA A 117 -13.61 -10.15 10.93
CA ALA A 117 -13.28 -11.53 10.58
C ALA A 117 -11.88 -11.86 11.10
N ASP A 118 -11.83 -12.69 12.13
CA ASP A 118 -10.62 -13.15 12.83
C ASP A 118 -10.13 -14.52 12.35
N PHE A 119 -10.85 -15.16 11.45
CA PHE A 119 -10.55 -16.47 10.87
C PHE A 119 -10.37 -17.63 11.86
N GLU A 120 -10.95 -17.51 13.06
CA GLU A 120 -10.93 -18.57 14.07
C GLU A 120 -12.01 -19.65 13.85
N ASP A 121 -13.04 -19.35 13.05
CA ASP A 121 -14.14 -20.25 12.75
C ASP A 121 -13.99 -20.87 11.34
N PRO A 122 -14.05 -22.21 11.19
CA PRO A 122 -14.09 -22.86 9.87
C PRO A 122 -15.22 -22.38 8.94
N ALA A 123 -16.27 -21.80 9.50
CA ALA A 123 -17.35 -21.18 8.75
C ALA A 123 -17.09 -19.71 8.37
N PHE A 124 -15.83 -19.25 8.38
CA PHE A 124 -15.44 -17.88 8.10
C PHE A 124 -16.08 -17.29 6.82
N GLY A 125 -16.40 -18.15 5.85
CA GLY A 125 -17.06 -17.75 4.60
C GLY A 125 -18.47 -17.19 4.80
N ASP A 126 -19.18 -17.56 5.88
CA ASP A 126 -20.54 -17.14 6.16
C ASP A 126 -20.65 -15.62 6.49
N ALA A 127 -19.55 -14.98 6.85
CA ALA A 127 -19.48 -13.56 7.12
C ALA A 127 -19.36 -12.68 5.85
N TRP A 128 -19.29 -13.30 4.67
CA TRP A 128 -19.04 -12.62 3.40
C TRP A 128 -20.21 -12.84 2.44
N SER A 129 -20.59 -11.80 1.70
CA SER A 129 -21.64 -11.89 0.68
C SER A 129 -21.30 -12.87 -0.45
N VAL A 130 -20.01 -12.99 -0.80
CA VAL A 130 -19.51 -13.88 -1.85
C VAL A 130 -18.16 -14.45 -1.46
N VAL A 131 -17.96 -15.75 -1.71
CA VAL A 131 -16.67 -16.44 -1.66
C VAL A 131 -16.39 -17.03 -3.04
N ASP A 132 -15.37 -16.52 -3.73
CA ASP A 132 -14.92 -17.04 -5.01
C ASP A 132 -13.55 -17.71 -4.86
N HIS A 133 -13.28 -18.75 -5.62
CA HIS A 133 -12.00 -19.47 -5.58
C HIS A 133 -11.65 -19.98 -4.18
N ALA A 134 -12.64 -20.58 -3.50
CA ALA A 134 -12.48 -21.09 -2.13
C ALA A 134 -11.40 -22.18 -2.02
N GLU A 135 -11.08 -22.86 -3.12
CA GLU A 135 -10.00 -23.85 -3.21
C GLU A 135 -8.61 -23.27 -2.93
N HIS A 136 -8.45 -21.96 -3.01
CA HIS A 136 -7.22 -21.23 -2.71
C HIS A 136 -7.19 -20.62 -1.30
N LEU A 137 -8.19 -20.91 -0.48
CA LEU A 137 -8.36 -20.37 0.87
C LEU A 137 -8.29 -21.50 1.90
N GLU A 138 -7.40 -21.37 2.88
CA GLU A 138 -7.25 -22.34 3.96
C GLU A 138 -6.95 -21.64 5.29
N LEU A 139 -7.57 -22.13 6.38
CA LEU A 139 -7.22 -21.70 7.73
C LEU A 139 -5.95 -22.43 8.17
N VAL A 140 -4.99 -21.67 8.66
CA VAL A 140 -3.68 -22.19 9.11
C VAL A 140 -3.38 -21.73 10.53
N ASP A 141 -2.55 -22.49 11.22
CA ASP A 141 -2.12 -22.26 12.60
C ASP A 141 -0.58 -22.32 12.73
N ALA A 142 -0.06 -22.26 13.93
CA ALA A 142 1.37 -22.29 14.24
C ALA A 142 2.17 -23.45 13.59
N THR A 143 1.51 -24.45 13.02
CA THR A 143 2.16 -25.59 12.36
C THR A 143 2.45 -25.35 10.88
N GLU A 144 2.00 -24.22 10.30
CA GLU A 144 2.05 -23.93 8.88
C GLU A 144 3.49 -23.87 8.30
N GLY A 145 4.39 -23.20 8.91
CA GLY A 145 5.72 -22.94 8.32
C GLY A 145 5.71 -21.79 7.31
N ASN A 146 6.56 -21.82 6.27
CA ASN A 146 6.66 -20.82 5.20
C ASN A 146 6.77 -19.36 5.70
N GLY A 147 7.53 -19.14 6.79
CA GLY A 147 7.66 -17.82 7.42
C GLY A 147 6.42 -17.36 8.19
N PHE A 148 5.34 -18.16 8.20
CA PHE A 148 4.14 -17.85 8.97
C PHE A 148 4.41 -17.97 10.47
N HIS A 149 3.82 -17.06 11.22
CA HIS A 149 3.66 -17.13 12.67
C HIS A 149 2.34 -16.44 13.03
N GLU A 150 1.68 -16.94 14.04
CA GLU A 150 0.39 -16.45 14.48
C GLU A 150 0.46 -14.95 14.81
N LEU A 151 -0.54 -14.19 14.35
CA LEU A 151 -0.82 -12.85 14.83
C LEU A 151 -1.69 -12.96 16.11
N ASP A 152 -2.81 -13.68 15.98
CA ASP A 152 -3.75 -13.99 17.05
C ASP A 152 -4.54 -15.27 16.69
N GLY A 153 -3.98 -16.45 17.00
CA GLY A 153 -4.60 -17.73 16.66
C GLY A 153 -4.43 -18.15 15.20
N GLN A 154 -5.52 -18.54 14.54
CA GLN A 154 -5.50 -18.95 13.13
C GLN A 154 -5.47 -17.72 12.20
N ALA A 155 -5.07 -17.95 10.96
CA ALA A 155 -5.14 -16.94 9.90
C ALA A 155 -5.61 -17.57 8.59
N LEU A 156 -6.11 -16.76 7.68
CA LEU A 156 -6.46 -17.16 6.33
C LEU A 156 -5.21 -17.17 5.44
N ARG A 157 -4.77 -18.35 5.01
CA ARG A 157 -3.81 -18.50 3.92
C ARG A 157 -4.52 -18.31 2.58
N VAL A 158 -3.94 -17.47 1.72
CA VAL A 158 -4.36 -17.32 0.32
C VAL A 158 -3.23 -17.82 -0.57
N GLU A 159 -3.54 -18.80 -1.42
CA GLU A 159 -2.62 -19.39 -2.38
C GLU A 159 -2.87 -18.85 -3.79
N VAL A 160 -1.81 -18.47 -4.51
CA VAL A 160 -1.82 -18.39 -5.96
C VAL A 160 -1.00 -19.55 -6.51
N GLY A 161 -1.67 -20.55 -7.05
CA GLY A 161 -1.02 -21.79 -7.51
C GLY A 161 -0.10 -21.57 -8.71
N ALA A 162 0.93 -22.42 -8.83
CA ALA A 162 1.82 -22.44 -9.96
C ALA A 162 1.02 -22.61 -11.27
N GLY A 163 1.24 -21.73 -12.23
CA GLY A 163 0.52 -21.75 -13.50
C GLY A 163 -0.87 -21.09 -13.46
N ASP A 164 -1.30 -20.51 -12.35
CA ASP A 164 -2.54 -19.78 -12.20
C ASP A 164 -2.30 -18.28 -11.92
N ASN A 165 -3.33 -17.48 -12.15
CA ASN A 165 -3.33 -16.07 -11.80
C ASN A 165 -4.23 -15.76 -10.58
N TYR A 166 -5.16 -16.66 -10.24
CA TYR A 166 -6.15 -16.42 -9.21
C TYR A 166 -5.69 -16.98 -7.87
N GLY A 167 -5.76 -16.12 -6.84
CA GLY A 167 -5.86 -16.52 -5.45
C GLY A 167 -7.32 -16.50 -5.01
N GLY A 168 -7.56 -16.60 -3.72
CA GLY A 168 -8.90 -16.50 -3.16
C GLY A 168 -9.51 -15.10 -3.28
N SER A 169 -10.84 -15.04 -3.19
CA SER A 169 -11.59 -13.78 -3.20
C SER A 169 -12.78 -13.87 -2.25
N LEU A 170 -12.84 -12.94 -1.31
CA LEU A 170 -13.98 -12.71 -0.43
C LEU A 170 -14.55 -11.32 -0.72
N ARG A 171 -15.89 -11.18 -0.73
CA ARG A 171 -16.53 -9.89 -1.00
C ARG A 171 -17.55 -9.57 0.08
N PHE A 172 -17.37 -8.40 0.69
CA PHE A 172 -18.40 -7.81 1.54
C PHE A 172 -19.12 -6.75 0.73
N ARG A 173 -20.37 -7.03 0.34
CA ARG A 173 -21.21 -6.12 -0.41
C ARG A 173 -22.07 -5.30 0.54
N TYR A 174 -21.85 -3.99 0.55
CA TYR A 174 -22.56 -3.10 1.48
C TYR A 174 -24.07 -3.16 1.31
N GLY A 175 -24.56 -3.21 0.06
CA GLY A 175 -26.00 -3.31 -0.22
C GLY A 175 -26.63 -4.55 0.39
N ASP A 176 -25.95 -5.70 0.34
CA ASP A 176 -26.44 -6.98 0.85
C ASP A 176 -26.39 -7.02 2.38
N GLU A 177 -25.30 -6.53 2.99
CA GLU A 177 -25.03 -6.69 4.42
C GLU A 177 -25.62 -5.55 5.28
N THR A 178 -25.70 -4.33 4.74
CA THR A 178 -26.16 -3.16 5.51
C THR A 178 -27.43 -2.51 4.94
N GLY A 179 -27.87 -2.96 3.76
CA GLY A 179 -29.02 -2.41 3.06
C GLY A 179 -28.77 -1.10 2.30
N SER A 180 -27.53 -0.58 2.30
CA SER A 180 -27.16 0.62 1.55
C SER A 180 -25.66 0.66 1.26
N GLU A 181 -25.30 1.28 0.15
CA GLU A 181 -23.91 1.49 -0.26
C GLU A 181 -23.46 2.88 0.19
N PRO A 182 -22.31 3.01 0.90
CA PRO A 182 -21.82 4.30 1.40
C PRO A 182 -21.01 5.04 0.33
N ASP A 183 -20.84 6.36 0.54
CA ASP A 183 -19.89 7.18 -0.22
C ASP A 183 -18.50 7.23 0.43
N GLU A 184 -18.37 6.76 1.66
CA GLU A 184 -17.13 6.77 2.45
C GLU A 184 -17.02 5.48 3.27
N ALA A 185 -15.84 4.86 3.28
CA ALA A 185 -15.61 3.60 3.95
C ALA A 185 -14.17 3.41 4.40
N TRP A 186 -13.99 2.63 5.46
CA TRP A 186 -12.72 2.25 6.04
C TRP A 186 -12.58 0.74 6.03
N PHE A 187 -11.38 0.26 5.69
CA PHE A 187 -11.08 -1.16 5.60
C PHE A 187 -9.65 -1.41 6.09
N ARG A 188 -9.50 -2.33 7.02
CA ARG A 188 -8.21 -2.76 7.57
C ARG A 188 -8.09 -4.27 7.54
N TYR A 189 -6.90 -4.77 7.25
CA TYR A 189 -6.52 -6.16 7.41
C TYR A 189 -5.06 -6.27 7.82
N HIS A 190 -4.68 -7.41 8.38
CA HIS A 190 -3.29 -7.74 8.60
C HIS A 190 -2.80 -8.62 7.46
N LEU A 191 -1.56 -8.38 7.01
CA LEU A 191 -0.94 -9.06 5.88
C LEU A 191 0.44 -9.57 6.26
N LEU A 192 0.72 -10.85 5.98
CA LEU A 192 2.04 -11.43 6.00
C LEU A 192 2.33 -12.06 4.65
N LEU A 193 3.48 -11.77 4.06
CA LEU A 193 3.97 -12.42 2.84
C LEU A 193 4.80 -13.63 3.22
N GLY A 194 4.47 -14.81 2.68
CA GLY A 194 5.20 -16.06 2.92
C GLY A 194 6.64 -16.01 2.41
N ASP A 195 7.48 -16.92 2.88
CA ASP A 195 8.88 -17.04 2.43
C ASP A 195 8.96 -17.32 0.92
N ASP A 196 7.96 -18.00 0.37
CA ASP A 196 7.82 -18.32 -1.04
C ASP A 196 7.17 -17.21 -1.88
N TRP A 197 6.85 -16.05 -1.28
CA TRP A 197 6.29 -14.92 -2.01
C TRP A 197 7.31 -14.32 -2.98
N LEU A 198 7.38 -14.90 -4.19
CA LEU A 198 8.28 -14.51 -5.27
C LEU A 198 7.50 -14.32 -6.59
N PRO A 199 6.53 -13.41 -6.64
CA PRO A 199 5.75 -13.18 -7.86
C PRO A 199 6.64 -12.69 -8.99
N THR A 200 6.34 -13.13 -10.22
CA THR A 200 7.08 -12.75 -11.43
C THR A 200 6.50 -11.52 -12.13
N ASP A 201 5.33 -11.08 -11.70
CA ASP A 201 4.68 -9.83 -12.13
C ASP A 201 3.98 -9.18 -10.94
N GLY A 202 3.61 -7.91 -11.08
CA GLY A 202 2.77 -7.24 -10.10
C GLY A 202 1.34 -7.78 -10.12
N GLY A 203 0.59 -7.59 -9.04
CA GLY A 203 -0.75 -8.15 -8.92
C GLY A 203 -1.71 -7.28 -8.13
N LYS A 204 -2.76 -7.91 -7.60
CA LYS A 204 -3.81 -7.27 -6.84
C LYS A 204 -3.83 -7.77 -5.41
N LEU A 205 -4.10 -6.86 -4.50
CA LEU A 205 -4.40 -7.07 -3.08
C LEU A 205 -5.79 -6.54 -2.76
N PRO A 206 -6.32 -6.83 -1.57
CA PRO A 206 -7.61 -6.34 -1.12
C PRO A 206 -7.81 -4.83 -1.25
N GLY A 207 -9.03 -4.38 -1.51
CA GLY A 207 -9.39 -2.96 -1.59
C GLY A 207 -10.87 -2.75 -1.88
N PHE A 208 -11.23 -1.55 -2.33
CA PHE A 208 -12.62 -1.16 -2.60
C PHE A 208 -12.98 -1.29 -4.07
N ALA A 209 -14.27 -1.52 -4.34
CA ALA A 209 -14.82 -1.50 -5.69
C ALA A 209 -16.29 -1.03 -5.73
N GLY A 210 -16.66 -0.51 -6.90
CA GLY A 210 -18.00 -0.21 -7.33
C GLY A 210 -18.13 -0.60 -8.80
N THR A 211 -17.93 -1.89 -9.09
CA THR A 211 -17.87 -2.40 -10.47
C THR A 211 -19.23 -2.72 -11.04
N TYR A 212 -20.18 -3.04 -10.20
CA TYR A 212 -21.56 -3.48 -10.53
C TYR A 212 -21.60 -4.57 -11.62
N GLY A 213 -20.49 -5.32 -11.76
CA GLY A 213 -20.35 -6.31 -12.81
C GLY A 213 -20.19 -5.74 -14.24
N VAL A 214 -19.99 -4.43 -14.39
CA VAL A 214 -19.91 -3.72 -15.69
C VAL A 214 -18.50 -3.34 -16.05
N ALA A 215 -17.83 -2.49 -15.26
CA ALA A 215 -16.51 -1.96 -15.59
C ALA A 215 -15.64 -1.80 -14.33
N GLY A 216 -14.37 -1.43 -14.48
CA GLY A 216 -13.45 -1.21 -13.35
C GLY A 216 -12.52 -2.38 -13.04
N TRP A 217 -12.40 -3.36 -13.95
CA TRP A 217 -11.43 -4.46 -13.82
C TRP A 217 -11.09 -5.09 -15.18
N GLY A 218 -9.98 -5.83 -15.27
CA GLY A 218 -9.64 -6.73 -16.37
C GLY A 218 -9.62 -6.07 -17.76
N GLY A 219 -9.15 -4.81 -17.84
CA GLY A 219 -9.12 -4.06 -19.12
C GLY A 219 -10.46 -3.41 -19.49
N ARG A 220 -11.47 -3.47 -18.62
CA ARG A 220 -12.74 -2.77 -18.77
C ARG A 220 -12.59 -1.37 -18.19
N ALA A 221 -12.14 -0.44 -19.04
CA ALA A 221 -12.02 0.97 -18.70
C ALA A 221 -13.36 1.56 -18.25
N VAL A 222 -13.29 2.59 -17.45
CA VAL A 222 -14.45 3.28 -16.88
C VAL A 222 -14.55 4.70 -17.43
N ASP A 223 -15.76 5.24 -17.44
CA ASP A 223 -16.05 6.59 -17.92
C ASP A 223 -16.70 7.49 -16.84
N GLY A 224 -16.81 6.98 -15.61
CA GLY A 224 -17.46 7.66 -14.50
C GLY A 224 -18.96 7.39 -14.36
N THR A 225 -19.55 6.57 -15.25
CA THR A 225 -20.98 6.26 -15.21
C THR A 225 -21.29 4.78 -15.05
N ASP A 226 -20.30 3.90 -15.23
CA ASP A 226 -20.47 2.46 -15.39
C ASP A 226 -19.76 1.61 -14.33
N GLY A 227 -18.83 2.16 -13.58
CA GLY A 227 -18.10 1.47 -12.51
C GLY A 227 -16.77 2.13 -12.15
N TRP A 228 -16.10 1.56 -11.15
CA TRP A 228 -14.78 1.98 -10.68
C TRP A 228 -14.15 0.89 -9.79
N SER A 229 -12.87 0.99 -9.51
CA SER A 229 -12.24 0.24 -8.42
C SER A 229 -11.00 0.94 -7.87
N ALA A 230 -10.68 0.72 -6.61
CA ALA A 230 -9.47 1.14 -5.92
C ALA A 230 -8.95 -0.05 -5.10
N ARG A 231 -8.40 -1.04 -5.80
CA ARG A 231 -7.85 -2.24 -5.15
C ARG A 231 -6.40 -2.01 -4.74
N GLY A 232 -5.93 -2.76 -3.74
CA GLY A 232 -4.53 -2.88 -3.46
C GLY A 232 -3.76 -3.48 -4.66
N THR A 233 -2.47 -3.21 -4.71
CA THR A 233 -1.54 -3.82 -5.69
C THR A 233 -0.21 -4.12 -5.02
N TYR A 234 0.52 -5.06 -5.58
CA TYR A 234 1.91 -5.33 -5.23
C TYR A 234 2.78 -5.34 -6.49
N LYS A 235 4.07 -5.12 -6.31
CA LYS A 235 5.09 -5.23 -7.36
C LYS A 235 5.94 -6.47 -7.17
N VAL A 236 6.67 -6.84 -8.19
CA VAL A 236 7.73 -7.84 -8.10
C VAL A 236 8.71 -7.42 -7.01
N PRO A 237 9.16 -8.34 -6.15
CA PRO A 237 10.16 -8.03 -5.13
C PRO A 237 11.40 -7.39 -5.73
N VAL A 238 12.00 -6.46 -5.01
CA VAL A 238 13.26 -5.83 -5.41
C VAL A 238 14.32 -6.90 -5.65
N ALA A 239 14.98 -6.83 -6.80
CA ALA A 239 15.96 -7.84 -7.21
C ALA A 239 17.10 -8.00 -6.17
N GLU A 240 17.61 -9.22 -6.06
CA GLU A 240 18.80 -9.52 -5.26
C GLU A 240 19.99 -8.63 -5.66
N GLY A 241 20.79 -8.25 -4.69
CA GLY A 241 21.98 -7.41 -4.90
C GLY A 241 22.36 -6.61 -3.64
N ASP A 242 23.27 -5.66 -3.79
CA ASP A 242 23.71 -4.77 -2.70
C ASP A 242 22.67 -3.68 -2.32
N ASN A 243 21.42 -3.89 -2.65
CA ASN A 243 20.32 -3.00 -2.33
C ASN A 243 19.72 -3.39 -0.96
N PRO A 244 19.63 -2.47 0.02
CA PRO A 244 19.03 -2.76 1.33
C PRO A 244 17.55 -3.16 1.27
N LEU A 245 16.87 -2.93 0.13
CA LEU A 245 15.48 -3.35 -0.10
C LEU A 245 15.38 -4.66 -0.90
N ALA A 246 16.52 -5.35 -1.18
CA ALA A 246 16.49 -6.63 -1.88
C ALA A 246 15.53 -7.61 -1.20
N GLY A 247 14.69 -8.27 -2.00
CA GLY A 247 13.66 -9.20 -1.52
C GLY A 247 12.38 -8.56 -0.96
N HIS A 248 12.35 -7.22 -0.78
CA HIS A 248 11.13 -6.53 -0.32
C HIS A 248 10.12 -6.35 -1.45
N THR A 249 8.85 -6.39 -1.09
CA THR A 249 7.72 -6.18 -2.00
C THR A 249 7.10 -4.82 -1.76
N SER A 250 6.98 -4.00 -2.80
CA SER A 250 6.27 -2.73 -2.70
C SER A 250 4.78 -2.94 -2.94
N ILE A 251 3.96 -2.26 -2.14
CA ILE A 251 2.51 -2.23 -2.30
C ILE A 251 2.01 -0.84 -2.71
N GLY A 252 0.77 -0.79 -3.15
CA GLY A 252 0.13 0.44 -3.59
C GLY A 252 -1.34 0.26 -3.89
N SER A 253 -1.89 1.20 -4.65
CA SER A 253 -3.26 1.17 -5.17
C SER A 253 -3.28 0.97 -6.67
N TYR A 254 -4.23 0.18 -7.16
CA TYR A 254 -4.54 -0.03 -8.57
C TYR A 254 -5.95 0.47 -8.83
N VAL A 255 -6.04 1.60 -9.53
CA VAL A 255 -7.26 2.41 -9.56
C VAL A 255 -7.82 2.52 -10.96
N TYR A 256 -9.09 2.12 -11.13
CA TYR A 256 -9.91 2.45 -12.28
C TYR A 256 -10.75 3.67 -11.93
N HIS A 257 -10.58 4.76 -12.67
CA HIS A 257 -11.22 6.06 -12.41
C HIS A 257 -11.60 6.78 -13.71
N ALA A 258 -12.50 7.75 -13.65
CA ALA A 258 -13.08 8.39 -14.82
C ALA A 258 -12.07 9.15 -15.71
N ASP A 259 -10.92 9.55 -15.16
CA ASP A 259 -9.89 10.29 -15.90
C ASP A 259 -8.80 9.38 -16.50
N MET A 260 -8.94 8.05 -16.39
CA MET A 260 -7.93 7.11 -16.92
C MET A 260 -7.80 7.23 -18.43
N GLN A 261 -6.56 7.08 -18.93
CA GLN A 261 -6.23 7.22 -20.35
C GLN A 261 -5.98 5.88 -21.06
N THR A 262 -5.96 4.80 -20.29
CA THR A 262 -5.67 3.43 -20.77
C THR A 262 -6.83 2.50 -20.47
N SER A 263 -6.79 1.28 -21.01
CA SER A 263 -7.79 0.26 -20.67
C SER A 263 -7.55 -0.40 -19.31
N TYR A 264 -6.38 -0.20 -18.71
CA TYR A 264 -5.99 -0.75 -17.42
C TYR A 264 -5.85 0.36 -16.40
N GLY A 265 -6.14 0.05 -15.13
CA GLY A 265 -6.08 1.01 -14.04
C GLY A 265 -4.69 1.60 -13.82
N ASP A 266 -4.65 2.80 -13.29
CA ASP A 266 -3.43 3.48 -12.90
C ASP A 266 -2.88 2.89 -11.59
N ILE A 267 -1.56 2.95 -11.42
CA ILE A 267 -0.87 2.42 -10.24
C ILE A 267 -0.22 3.58 -9.49
N ASP A 268 -0.66 3.77 -8.25
CA ASP A 268 -0.03 4.67 -7.29
C ASP A 268 0.59 3.85 -6.15
N LEU A 269 1.92 3.89 -6.01
CA LEU A 269 2.62 3.16 -4.97
C LEU A 269 2.64 3.93 -3.64
N TRP A 270 2.59 3.21 -2.54
CA TRP A 270 2.55 3.77 -1.18
C TRP A 270 3.97 3.99 -0.67
N VAL A 271 4.62 5.01 -1.20
CA VAL A 271 6.07 5.24 -1.00
C VAL A 271 6.39 6.26 0.08
N ASP A 272 5.39 6.92 0.65
CA ASP A 272 5.62 7.93 1.68
C ASP A 272 6.27 7.29 2.91
N GLY A 273 7.48 7.75 3.22
CA GLY A 273 8.29 7.22 4.31
C GLY A 273 8.72 5.75 4.15
N CYS A 274 8.70 5.18 2.93
CA CYS A 274 8.93 3.76 2.65
C CYS A 274 7.96 2.81 3.38
N ALA A 275 6.82 3.30 3.85
CA ALA A 275 5.89 2.50 4.65
C ALA A 275 5.27 1.33 3.86
N GLY A 276 5.05 1.52 2.55
CA GLY A 276 4.50 0.48 1.66
C GLY A 276 5.54 -0.49 1.08
N VAL A 277 6.72 -0.65 1.71
CA VAL A 277 7.75 -1.61 1.32
C VAL A 277 7.81 -2.71 2.36
N LEU A 278 7.38 -3.91 2.01
CA LEU A 278 7.12 -5.01 2.92
C LEU A 278 8.20 -6.09 2.85
N GLU A 279 8.63 -6.58 3.99
CA GLU A 279 9.46 -7.77 4.16
C GLU A 279 8.58 -9.03 4.19
N LYS A 280 9.12 -10.16 3.77
CA LYS A 280 8.50 -11.46 3.98
C LYS A 280 8.59 -11.89 5.45
N GLY A 281 7.65 -12.74 5.90
CA GLY A 281 7.65 -13.28 7.26
C GLY A 281 7.40 -12.25 8.36
N ARG A 282 6.75 -11.12 8.04
CA ARG A 282 6.36 -10.09 9.01
C ARG A 282 4.90 -9.69 8.80
N TRP A 283 4.14 -9.58 9.90
CA TRP A 283 2.81 -9.00 9.88
C TRP A 283 2.83 -7.49 9.75
N TYR A 284 1.99 -6.99 8.87
CA TYR A 284 1.74 -5.56 8.65
C TYR A 284 0.26 -5.27 8.79
N THR A 285 -0.08 -4.21 9.47
CA THR A 285 -1.43 -3.64 9.42
C THR A 285 -1.58 -2.81 8.17
N ILE A 286 -2.49 -3.18 7.29
CA ILE A 286 -2.83 -2.43 6.07
C ILE A 286 -4.22 -1.82 6.26
N GLU A 287 -4.32 -0.49 6.18
CA GLU A 287 -5.60 0.20 6.28
C GLU A 287 -5.80 1.11 5.08
N THR A 288 -6.99 1.10 4.53
CA THR A 288 -7.40 1.94 3.39
C THR A 288 -8.66 2.71 3.74
N HIS A 289 -8.66 3.99 3.38
CA HIS A 289 -9.83 4.87 3.47
C HIS A 289 -10.18 5.39 2.08
N ILE A 290 -11.45 5.31 1.74
CA ILE A 290 -11.98 5.91 0.52
C ILE A 290 -13.14 6.83 0.84
N ARG A 291 -13.16 8.02 0.21
CA ARG A 291 -14.33 8.87 0.09
C ARG A 291 -14.51 9.21 -1.38
N LEU A 292 -15.63 8.78 -1.94
CA LEU A 292 -15.94 9.04 -3.34
C LEU A 292 -16.09 10.53 -3.60
N ASN A 293 -15.81 10.91 -4.82
CA ASN A 293 -15.92 12.30 -5.28
C ASN A 293 -17.38 12.74 -5.40
N THR A 294 -17.61 14.05 -5.27
CA THR A 294 -18.84 14.68 -5.76
C THR A 294 -18.96 14.39 -7.25
N PRO A 295 -20.11 13.86 -7.74
CA PRO A 295 -20.25 13.47 -9.13
C PRO A 295 -19.75 14.54 -10.11
N GLY A 296 -18.79 14.17 -10.97
CA GLY A 296 -18.16 15.05 -11.95
C GLY A 296 -17.08 16.01 -11.43
N VAL A 297 -16.72 15.94 -10.14
CA VAL A 297 -15.72 16.81 -9.52
C VAL A 297 -14.50 15.99 -9.09
N ASN A 298 -13.29 16.50 -9.28
CA ASN A 298 -12.06 15.84 -8.82
C ASN A 298 -11.79 16.20 -7.34
N ASP A 299 -12.58 15.64 -6.41
CA ASP A 299 -12.49 15.89 -4.96
C ASP A 299 -12.56 14.60 -4.12
N GLY A 300 -12.42 13.46 -4.77
CA GLY A 300 -12.38 12.15 -4.10
C GLY A 300 -11.06 11.91 -3.37
N LEU A 301 -11.14 11.16 -2.27
CA LEU A 301 -10.01 10.87 -1.38
C LEU A 301 -9.72 9.37 -1.35
N LEU A 302 -8.46 9.00 -1.53
CA LEU A 302 -7.93 7.67 -1.24
C LEU A 302 -6.69 7.81 -0.37
N GLU A 303 -6.70 7.12 0.76
CA GLU A 303 -5.58 7.10 1.69
C GLU A 303 -5.22 5.64 1.99
N GLY A 304 -3.93 5.42 2.23
CA GLY A 304 -3.38 4.13 2.66
C GLY A 304 -2.44 4.29 3.83
N TRP A 305 -2.56 3.43 4.82
CA TRP A 305 -1.66 3.36 5.98
C TRP A 305 -1.06 1.97 6.10
N VAL A 306 0.19 1.94 6.56
CA VAL A 306 0.89 0.72 6.95
C VAL A 306 1.36 0.88 8.40
N ASP A 307 1.00 -0.06 9.26
CA ASP A 307 1.28 0.00 10.71
C ASP A 307 0.85 1.33 11.35
N GLY A 308 -0.31 1.84 10.94
CA GLY A 308 -0.90 3.09 11.41
C GLY A 308 -0.22 4.36 10.91
N ARG A 309 0.73 4.28 9.98
CA ARG A 309 1.42 5.42 9.37
C ARG A 309 0.88 5.68 7.98
N LEU A 310 0.62 6.94 7.67
CA LEU A 310 0.21 7.34 6.33
C LEU A 310 1.33 7.00 5.33
N ALA A 311 1.01 6.14 4.37
CA ALA A 311 1.90 5.67 3.32
C ALA A 311 1.53 6.25 1.95
N TYR A 312 0.30 6.73 1.83
CA TYR A 312 -0.23 7.29 0.59
C TYR A 312 -1.45 8.16 0.88
N GLN A 313 -1.57 9.28 0.18
CA GLN A 313 -2.76 10.13 0.17
C GLN A 313 -2.90 10.81 -1.19
N ARG A 314 -4.10 10.75 -1.76
CA ARG A 314 -4.46 11.55 -2.93
C ARG A 314 -5.90 12.03 -2.78
N THR A 315 -6.14 13.32 -3.08
CA THR A 315 -7.38 14.04 -2.75
C THR A 315 -8.11 14.59 -3.97
N ASP A 316 -7.69 14.21 -5.18
CA ASP A 316 -8.23 14.69 -6.45
C ASP A 316 -8.73 13.55 -7.35
N TRP A 317 -9.11 12.43 -6.78
CA TRP A 317 -9.69 11.33 -7.52
C TRP A 317 -11.08 11.69 -8.07
N ARG A 318 -11.38 11.22 -9.29
CA ARG A 318 -12.70 11.27 -9.90
C ARG A 318 -13.08 9.86 -10.35
N TRP A 319 -13.84 9.16 -9.52
CA TRP A 319 -14.33 7.83 -9.83
C TRP A 319 -15.67 7.85 -10.54
N ARG A 320 -16.54 8.85 -10.24
CA ARG A 320 -17.92 8.90 -10.69
C ARG A 320 -18.36 10.27 -11.19
N ASP A 321 -19.26 10.25 -12.18
CA ASP A 321 -19.99 11.40 -12.68
C ASP A 321 -21.47 11.33 -12.34
N VAL A 322 -21.91 10.21 -11.77
CA VAL A 322 -23.29 9.95 -11.39
C VAL A 322 -23.39 9.52 -9.92
N SER A 323 -24.47 9.89 -9.26
CA SER A 323 -24.69 9.56 -7.85
C SER A 323 -25.17 8.12 -7.62
N THR A 324 -25.39 7.36 -8.69
CA THR A 324 -25.78 5.94 -8.62
C THR A 324 -24.61 5.01 -8.39
N LEU A 325 -23.36 5.50 -8.54
CA LEU A 325 -22.17 4.76 -8.18
C LEU A 325 -21.76 5.13 -6.75
N ALA A 326 -21.64 4.13 -5.89
CA ALA A 326 -21.24 4.23 -4.50
C ALA A 326 -20.12 3.22 -4.19
N VAL A 327 -19.74 2.99 -2.95
CA VAL A 327 -18.86 1.89 -2.57
C VAL A 327 -19.71 0.63 -2.52
N GLU A 328 -19.66 -0.17 -3.59
CA GLU A 328 -20.42 -1.42 -3.72
C GLU A 328 -19.89 -2.46 -2.74
N GLU A 329 -18.57 -2.62 -2.70
CA GLU A 329 -17.95 -3.71 -1.94
C GLU A 329 -16.54 -3.41 -1.43
N VAL A 330 -16.16 -4.11 -0.37
CA VAL A 330 -14.77 -4.46 -0.08
C VAL A 330 -14.48 -5.76 -0.81
N TRP A 331 -13.50 -5.73 -1.69
CA TRP A 331 -13.09 -6.86 -2.50
C TRP A 331 -11.73 -7.41 -2.03
N MET A 332 -11.77 -8.48 -1.23
CA MET A 332 -10.59 -9.21 -0.75
C MET A 332 -10.00 -10.07 -1.87
N ASN A 333 -9.53 -9.45 -2.93
CA ASN A 333 -9.03 -10.16 -4.12
C ASN A 333 -7.51 -10.23 -4.12
N VAL A 334 -6.98 -11.44 -4.17
CA VAL A 334 -5.56 -11.71 -4.45
C VAL A 334 -5.44 -12.24 -5.87
N TYR A 335 -4.62 -11.61 -6.68
CA TYR A 335 -4.48 -11.96 -8.10
C TYR A 335 -3.06 -11.68 -8.58
N HIS A 336 -2.41 -12.65 -9.20
CA HIS A 336 -1.13 -12.45 -9.92
C HIS A 336 -1.42 -11.83 -11.29
N GLY A 337 -0.88 -10.65 -11.52
CA GLY A 337 -1.14 -9.88 -12.74
C GLY A 337 -0.31 -10.32 -13.94
N GLY A 338 -0.42 -9.52 -15.00
CA GLY A 338 0.32 -9.76 -16.24
C GLY A 338 -0.25 -10.88 -17.11
N THR A 339 0.56 -11.30 -18.06
CA THR A 339 0.25 -12.41 -19.01
C THR A 339 0.96 -13.71 -18.65
N ALA A 340 1.91 -13.65 -17.73
CA ALA A 340 2.63 -14.80 -17.18
C ALA A 340 2.01 -15.23 -15.85
N THR A 341 2.06 -16.52 -15.59
CA THR A 341 1.67 -17.11 -14.30
C THR A 341 2.92 -17.34 -13.44
N PRO A 342 2.80 -17.41 -12.10
CA PRO A 342 3.92 -17.73 -11.26
C PRO A 342 4.43 -19.17 -11.54
N PRO A 343 5.74 -19.40 -11.50
CA PRO A 343 6.32 -20.71 -11.75
C PRO A 343 6.22 -21.68 -10.56
N SER A 344 5.90 -21.17 -9.39
CA SER A 344 5.70 -21.89 -8.13
C SER A 344 4.52 -21.30 -7.37
N ASP A 345 3.99 -22.03 -6.44
CA ASP A 345 2.95 -21.55 -5.54
C ASP A 345 3.46 -20.33 -4.75
N LEU A 346 2.57 -19.38 -4.53
CA LEU A 346 2.80 -18.15 -3.78
C LEU A 346 1.77 -18.08 -2.65
N HIS A 347 2.24 -17.83 -1.44
CA HIS A 347 1.35 -17.72 -0.29
C HIS A 347 1.47 -16.35 0.38
N LEU A 348 0.33 -15.82 0.77
CA LEU A 348 0.21 -14.74 1.72
C LEU A 348 -0.84 -15.11 2.77
N TYR A 349 -0.77 -14.44 3.91
CA TYR A 349 -1.66 -14.69 5.03
C TYR A 349 -2.37 -13.41 5.41
N ILE A 350 -3.65 -13.53 5.71
CA ILE A 350 -4.54 -12.43 6.08
C ILE A 350 -5.19 -12.76 7.41
N ASP A 351 -5.28 -11.78 8.30
CA ASP A 351 -5.88 -11.92 9.59
C ASP A 351 -6.57 -10.63 10.05
N ASN A 352 -7.47 -10.75 11.03
CA ASN A 352 -8.14 -9.64 11.72
C ASN A 352 -8.64 -8.55 10.76
N VAL A 353 -9.52 -8.93 9.83
CA VAL A 353 -10.14 -8.00 8.88
C VAL A 353 -11.23 -7.19 9.57
N VAL A 354 -11.18 -5.87 9.44
CA VAL A 354 -12.22 -4.95 9.93
C VAL A 354 -12.72 -4.08 8.79
N ILE A 355 -14.03 -3.98 8.64
CA ILE A 355 -14.71 -2.99 7.79
C ILE A 355 -15.50 -2.08 8.71
N ALA A 356 -15.34 -0.76 8.55
CA ALA A 356 -15.95 0.21 9.46
C ALA A 356 -16.38 1.51 8.74
N THR A 357 -17.17 2.32 9.44
CA THR A 357 -17.60 3.65 8.98
C THR A 357 -16.70 4.78 9.49
N GLU A 358 -15.69 4.45 10.27
CA GLU A 358 -14.68 5.40 10.76
C GLU A 358 -13.31 4.75 10.86
N ARG A 359 -12.28 5.54 11.10
CA ARG A 359 -10.90 5.07 11.15
C ARG A 359 -10.70 3.96 12.17
N ILE A 360 -10.11 2.85 11.72
CA ILE A 360 -9.87 1.66 12.52
C ILE A 360 -8.55 1.78 13.30
N GLY A 361 -7.47 2.13 12.62
CA GLY A 361 -6.13 2.19 13.19
C GLY A 361 -5.47 0.83 13.33
N PRO A 362 -4.19 0.79 13.74
CA PRO A 362 -3.49 -0.46 14.00
C PRO A 362 -4.08 -1.16 15.22
N MET A 363 -4.02 -2.49 15.23
CA MET A 363 -4.43 -3.31 16.37
C MET A 363 -3.76 -2.82 17.66
N GLY A 364 -4.54 -2.61 18.72
CA GLY A 364 -4.08 -2.28 20.05
C GLY A 364 -3.24 -3.43 20.64
N ARG A 365 -2.16 -3.10 21.35
CA ARG A 365 -1.34 -4.08 22.06
C ARG A 365 -1.72 -4.16 23.53
#